data_1b26269f792f95e3849eb110d28d5625
#
_entry.id   1b26269f792f95e3849eb110d28d5625
#
_cell.length_a   1.000
_cell.length_b   1.000
_cell.length_c   1.000
_cell.angle_alpha   90.00
_cell.angle_beta   90.00
_cell.angle_gamma   90.00
#
_symmetry.space_group_name_H-M   'P 1'
#
loop_
_entity.id
_entity.type
_entity.pdbx_description
1 polymer ?
#
loop_
_entity_poly.entity_id
_entity_poly.type
_entity_poly.pdbx_seq_one_letter_code
_entity_poly.pdbx_strand_id
1 'polypeptide(L)'
;MAWGRRLGYCPDMPGIVIVGAGFGGIGMGIALKKAGYHDFVILDKAPDLGGTWRDNRYPGCACDVPSPLYSYSFELNPDWTHLFAPQQEIWDYLRNCARKYRLDEHITYGAAVERMDWDDRARRWNVETVQDGELRSYRARAVVSAAGALHLPSYPDIPGAGGFGGTAFHSARWDRSCELTGKRVAVIGTGASAIQFVPEVARQAAHLSVFQRTPPWIHPRPDVDIPGRLRAAFRKAPLTARALRDAIYLALEARAVGFTVNPKLMAPLEAAGRVHLARQVTDPALRARLTPDYTIGCKRILLSSDYYPALQRPNVDLITDDITEITERGVVTGAGEHPADVIVYATGFKVIESVTSLNVAGRDGRKLAPETLEAYRGVTVAGFPNLFLLLGPNTGQGHTSAVFMIESQIQHVLSCLRILARDKADTIEVSEAAQRRYNDALQRRLRRAVWSKGGCDSWYLDAAGVNRTLWPGFTFEYWARTRRARRADYAVTGS
;
A
#
# COMPACT_ATOMS: atom_id res chain seq x y z
N MET A 1 4.27 -30.80 14.33
CA MET A 1 3.54 -30.64 15.60
C MET A 1 4.42 -30.39 16.86
N ALA A 2 5.70 -30.08 16.73
CA ALA A 2 6.59 -29.90 17.88
C ALA A 2 6.91 -28.44 18.24
N TRP A 3 6.51 -27.49 17.43
CA TRP A 3 6.84 -26.07 17.60
C TRP A 3 5.93 -25.34 18.60
N GLY A 4 4.69 -25.75 18.76
CA GLY A 4 3.71 -25.08 19.59
C GLY A 4 3.44 -25.69 20.99
N ARG A 5 4.07 -26.78 21.37
CA ARG A 5 3.72 -27.49 22.60
C ARG A 5 4.69 -27.34 23.79
N ARG A 6 5.79 -26.59 23.68
CA ARG A 6 6.80 -26.56 24.75
C ARG A 6 7.06 -25.24 25.46
N LEU A 7 6.39 -24.15 25.05
CA LEU A 7 6.50 -22.90 25.78
C LEU A 7 5.08 -22.46 26.15
N GLY A 8 4.79 -22.41 27.44
CA GLY A 8 3.59 -21.73 27.91
C GLY A 8 3.56 -20.32 27.33
N TYR A 9 2.38 -19.84 26.97
CA TYR A 9 2.19 -18.48 26.49
C TYR A 9 2.77 -17.50 27.51
N CYS A 10 3.86 -16.83 27.15
CA CYS A 10 4.44 -15.72 27.89
C CYS A 10 4.18 -14.46 27.05
N PRO A 11 3.41 -13.50 27.53
CA PRO A 11 3.06 -12.30 26.76
C PRO A 11 4.28 -11.55 26.22
N ASP A 12 5.37 -11.54 26.98
CA ASP A 12 6.60 -10.82 26.64
C ASP A 12 7.61 -11.65 25.81
N MET A 13 7.31 -12.94 25.56
CA MET A 13 8.16 -13.85 24.77
C MET A 13 7.34 -14.65 23.72
N PRO A 14 6.62 -14.00 22.83
CA PRO A 14 5.88 -14.71 21.79
C PRO A 14 6.83 -15.39 20.80
N GLY A 15 6.37 -16.50 20.22
CA GLY A 15 7.11 -17.17 19.15
C GLY A 15 7.26 -16.30 17.92
N ILE A 16 6.24 -15.50 17.59
CA ILE A 16 6.23 -14.62 16.40
C ILE A 16 5.62 -13.26 16.77
N VAL A 17 6.34 -12.19 16.41
CA VAL A 17 5.80 -10.81 16.43
C VAL A 17 5.40 -10.41 15.01
N ILE A 18 4.19 -9.88 14.86
CA ILE A 18 3.69 -9.28 13.61
C ILE A 18 3.54 -7.77 13.87
N VAL A 19 4.14 -6.94 13.02
CA VAL A 19 4.09 -5.48 13.14
C VAL A 19 3.07 -4.92 12.16
N GLY A 20 1.96 -4.38 12.68
CA GLY A 20 0.85 -3.78 11.93
C GLY A 20 -0.38 -4.69 11.80
N ALA A 21 -1.56 -4.12 12.07
CA ALA A 21 -2.87 -4.79 12.01
C ALA A 21 -3.72 -4.36 10.79
N GLY A 22 -3.07 -4.12 9.64
CA GLY A 22 -3.73 -3.96 8.34
C GLY A 22 -4.00 -5.30 7.64
N PHE A 23 -4.29 -5.27 6.33
CA PHE A 23 -4.44 -6.50 5.52
C PHE A 23 -3.29 -7.50 5.71
N GLY A 24 -2.04 -7.02 5.78
CA GLY A 24 -0.88 -7.89 5.96
C GLY A 24 -0.94 -8.64 7.28
N GLY A 25 -1.06 -7.92 8.40
CA GLY A 25 -1.00 -8.52 9.72
C GLY A 25 -2.23 -9.36 10.06
N ILE A 26 -3.44 -8.91 9.73
CA ILE A 26 -4.67 -9.69 9.89
C ILE A 26 -4.59 -10.98 9.05
N GLY A 27 -4.20 -10.89 7.77
CA GLY A 27 -4.03 -12.06 6.91
C GLY A 27 -2.98 -13.03 7.44
N MET A 28 -1.84 -12.53 7.94
CA MET A 28 -0.79 -13.35 8.53
C MET A 28 -1.26 -14.06 9.80
N GLY A 29 -1.92 -13.34 10.72
CA GLY A 29 -2.47 -13.92 11.95
C GLY A 29 -3.48 -15.04 11.67
N ILE A 30 -4.41 -14.81 10.71
CA ILE A 30 -5.35 -15.85 10.28
C ILE A 30 -4.61 -17.07 9.72
N ALA A 31 -3.61 -16.85 8.88
CA ALA A 31 -2.85 -17.92 8.26
C ALA A 31 -2.03 -18.73 9.27
N LEU A 32 -1.45 -18.08 10.29
CA LEU A 32 -0.78 -18.73 11.41
C LEU A 32 -1.74 -19.63 12.18
N LYS A 33 -2.92 -19.10 12.59
CA LYS A 33 -3.94 -19.91 13.29
C LYS A 33 -4.38 -21.12 12.48
N LYS A 34 -4.65 -20.94 11.19
CA LYS A 34 -5.00 -22.04 10.28
C LYS A 34 -3.87 -23.10 10.14
N ALA A 35 -2.63 -22.66 10.27
CA ALA A 35 -1.46 -23.55 10.23
C ALA A 35 -1.10 -24.17 11.60
N GLY A 36 -1.87 -23.88 12.65
CA GLY A 36 -1.66 -24.40 14.01
C GLY A 36 -0.62 -23.65 14.85
N TYR A 37 -0.22 -22.44 14.42
CA TYR A 37 0.61 -21.55 15.22
C TYR A 37 -0.28 -20.60 16.02
N HIS A 38 -0.25 -20.68 17.35
CA HIS A 38 -1.05 -19.86 18.25
C HIS A 38 -0.20 -18.93 19.12
N ASP A 39 1.11 -19.13 19.14
CA ASP A 39 2.08 -18.34 19.91
C ASP A 39 2.59 -17.19 19.05
N PHE A 40 1.77 -16.13 18.92
CA PHE A 40 2.10 -14.89 18.22
C PHE A 40 1.35 -13.70 18.80
N VAL A 41 1.90 -12.51 18.57
CA VAL A 41 1.25 -11.22 18.85
C VAL A 41 1.30 -10.32 17.63
N ILE A 42 0.26 -9.52 17.43
CA ILE A 42 0.18 -8.47 16.41
C ILE A 42 0.26 -7.13 17.14
N LEU A 43 1.27 -6.32 16.84
CA LEU A 43 1.46 -5.00 17.43
C LEU A 43 1.03 -3.92 16.46
N ASP A 44 0.10 -3.04 16.84
CA ASP A 44 -0.29 -1.87 16.04
C ASP A 44 -0.21 -0.60 16.88
N LYS A 45 0.41 0.44 16.33
CA LYS A 45 0.56 1.74 16.99
C LYS A 45 -0.75 2.50 17.18
N ALA A 46 -1.77 2.14 16.47
CA ALA A 46 -3.06 2.82 16.53
C ALA A 46 -4.03 2.12 17.50
N PRO A 47 -5.12 2.79 17.89
CA PRO A 47 -6.10 2.25 18.83
C PRO A 47 -7.06 1.21 18.21
N ASP A 48 -6.96 0.96 16.90
CA ASP A 48 -7.82 0.00 16.18
C ASP A 48 -7.07 -0.59 14.98
N LEU A 49 -7.54 -1.73 14.50
CA LEU A 49 -7.03 -2.39 13.30
C LEU A 49 -7.44 -1.66 12.00
N GLY A 50 -6.85 -2.06 10.87
CA GLY A 50 -7.27 -1.63 9.53
C GLY A 50 -6.20 -0.95 8.70
N GLY A 51 -5.13 -0.41 9.33
CA GLY A 51 -4.01 0.22 8.63
C GLY A 51 -4.48 1.31 7.65
N THR A 52 -4.11 1.20 6.38
CA THR A 52 -4.50 2.15 5.31
C THR A 52 -6.00 2.48 5.30
N TRP A 53 -6.86 1.50 5.56
CA TRP A 53 -8.32 1.67 5.52
C TRP A 53 -8.91 2.25 6.80
N ARG A 54 -8.19 2.21 7.91
CA ARG A 54 -8.49 3.00 9.10
C ARG A 54 -8.05 4.46 8.93
N ASP A 55 -6.86 4.67 8.35
CA ASP A 55 -6.18 5.97 8.37
C ASP A 55 -6.69 6.94 7.29
N ASN A 56 -6.98 6.44 6.07
CA ASN A 56 -7.43 7.29 4.97
C ASN A 56 -8.95 7.50 5.04
N ARG A 57 -9.35 8.66 5.56
CA ARG A 57 -10.76 9.01 5.82
C ARG A 57 -11.21 10.28 5.11
N TYR A 58 -10.50 10.66 4.05
CA TYR A 58 -10.90 11.81 3.23
C TYR A 58 -12.23 11.53 2.51
N PRO A 59 -13.03 12.56 2.20
CA PRO A 59 -14.30 12.41 1.48
C PRO A 59 -14.12 11.67 0.15
N GLY A 60 -15.01 10.74 -0.16
CA GLY A 60 -14.93 9.95 -1.39
C GLY A 60 -13.87 8.84 -1.39
N CYS A 61 -13.19 8.58 -0.25
CA CYS A 61 -12.18 7.53 -0.15
C CYS A 61 -12.76 6.15 -0.46
N ALA A 62 -12.22 5.49 -1.48
CA ALA A 62 -12.65 4.18 -1.92
C ALA A 62 -11.50 3.41 -2.59
N CYS A 63 -11.66 2.10 -2.77
CA CYS A 63 -10.72 1.29 -3.50
C CYS A 63 -10.80 1.54 -5.02
N ASP A 64 -9.68 1.43 -5.70
CA ASP A 64 -9.56 1.45 -7.15
C ASP A 64 -9.38 0.05 -7.77
N VAL A 65 -9.56 -0.99 -6.95
CA VAL A 65 -9.62 -2.40 -7.36
C VAL A 65 -11.02 -2.93 -7.02
N PRO A 66 -11.65 -3.71 -7.90
CA PRO A 66 -12.97 -4.26 -7.63
C PRO A 66 -13.05 -5.06 -6.33
N SER A 67 -14.08 -4.81 -5.53
CA SER A 67 -14.26 -5.34 -4.17
C SER A 67 -14.16 -6.86 -4.07
N PRO A 68 -14.72 -7.67 -5.01
CA PRO A 68 -14.56 -9.11 -4.97
C PRO A 68 -13.10 -9.56 -5.03
N LEU A 69 -12.23 -8.79 -5.69
CA LEU A 69 -10.80 -9.08 -5.77
C LEU A 69 -10.00 -8.43 -4.63
N TYR A 70 -10.46 -7.29 -4.11
CA TYR A 70 -9.79 -6.60 -2.99
C TYR A 70 -10.25 -7.14 -1.64
N SER A 71 -10.21 -8.46 -1.50
CA SER A 71 -10.54 -9.23 -0.30
C SER A 71 -9.65 -10.46 -0.21
N TYR A 72 -9.59 -11.12 0.94
CA TYR A 72 -8.89 -12.40 1.04
C TYR A 72 -9.57 -13.48 0.19
N SER A 73 -8.76 -14.31 -0.48
CA SER A 73 -9.27 -15.41 -1.31
C SER A 73 -9.97 -16.51 -0.50
N PHE A 74 -9.63 -16.60 0.79
CA PHE A 74 -10.17 -17.57 1.74
C PHE A 74 -11.33 -17.01 2.59
N GLU A 75 -11.65 -15.71 2.44
CA GLU A 75 -12.73 -15.04 3.16
C GLU A 75 -13.42 -14.03 2.23
N LEU A 76 -14.26 -14.54 1.34
CA LEU A 76 -15.01 -13.71 0.43
C LEU A 76 -16.13 -13.00 1.17
N ASN A 77 -16.34 -11.71 0.87
CA ASN A 77 -17.50 -10.97 1.38
C ASN A 77 -18.62 -11.01 0.33
N PRO A 78 -19.75 -11.66 0.59
CA PRO A 78 -20.89 -11.69 -0.33
C PRO A 78 -21.69 -10.38 -0.31
N ASP A 79 -21.41 -9.51 0.66
CA ASP A 79 -22.25 -8.36 1.02
C ASP A 79 -21.72 -7.02 0.54
N TRP A 80 -20.65 -7.01 -0.29
CA TRP A 80 -20.19 -5.77 -0.89
C TRP A 80 -21.33 -5.00 -1.54
N THR A 81 -21.48 -3.71 -1.18
CA THR A 81 -22.55 -2.87 -1.74
C THR A 81 -22.18 -2.24 -3.08
N HIS A 82 -20.89 -2.03 -3.32
CA HIS A 82 -20.35 -1.40 -4.54
C HIS A 82 -19.28 -2.28 -5.19
N LEU A 83 -19.14 -2.15 -6.50
CA LEU A 83 -18.06 -2.82 -7.23
C LEU A 83 -16.68 -2.29 -6.78
N PHE A 84 -16.60 -1.02 -6.40
CA PHE A 84 -15.40 -0.40 -5.81
C PHE A 84 -15.75 0.12 -4.42
N ALA A 85 -15.57 -0.72 -3.43
CA ALA A 85 -16.03 -0.46 -2.06
C ALA A 85 -15.46 0.84 -1.47
N PRO A 86 -16.29 1.63 -0.77
CA PRO A 86 -15.84 2.76 0.01
C PRO A 86 -14.99 2.30 1.21
N GLN A 87 -14.19 3.22 1.71
CA GLN A 87 -13.24 3.02 2.80
C GLN A 87 -13.86 2.30 4.01
N GLN A 88 -15.01 2.75 4.47
CA GLN A 88 -15.68 2.21 5.66
C GLN A 88 -16.04 0.73 5.49
N GLU A 89 -16.53 0.34 4.32
CA GLU A 89 -16.93 -1.04 4.05
C GLU A 89 -15.73 -1.99 4.05
N ILE A 90 -14.56 -1.53 3.57
CA ILE A 90 -13.32 -2.31 3.60
C ILE A 90 -12.80 -2.42 5.04
N TRP A 91 -12.88 -1.35 5.81
CA TRP A 91 -12.50 -1.37 7.21
C TRP A 91 -13.38 -2.32 8.03
N ASP A 92 -14.69 -2.29 7.82
CA ASP A 92 -15.63 -3.21 8.47
C ASP A 92 -15.38 -4.67 8.04
N TYR A 93 -15.02 -4.90 6.79
CA TYR A 93 -14.59 -6.21 6.32
C TYR A 93 -13.37 -6.73 7.11
N LEU A 94 -12.35 -5.91 7.34
CA LEU A 94 -11.18 -6.29 8.12
C LEU A 94 -11.53 -6.58 9.58
N ARG A 95 -12.38 -5.76 10.20
CA ARG A 95 -12.90 -5.98 11.55
C ARG A 95 -13.66 -7.30 11.65
N ASN A 96 -14.51 -7.60 10.66
CA ASN A 96 -15.23 -8.84 10.59
C ASN A 96 -14.30 -10.05 10.45
N CYS A 97 -13.25 -9.95 9.64
CA CYS A 97 -12.21 -10.98 9.54
C CYS A 97 -11.52 -11.21 10.90
N ALA A 98 -11.06 -10.15 11.55
CA ALA A 98 -10.40 -10.26 12.86
C ALA A 98 -11.29 -10.94 13.89
N ARG A 99 -12.55 -10.51 14.01
CA ARG A 99 -13.54 -11.08 14.94
C ARG A 99 -13.83 -12.56 14.62
N LYS A 100 -14.12 -12.89 13.37
CA LYS A 100 -14.44 -14.25 12.92
C LYS A 100 -13.33 -15.23 13.26
N TYR A 101 -12.08 -14.82 13.09
CA TYR A 101 -10.92 -15.65 13.36
C TYR A 101 -10.35 -15.46 14.77
N ARG A 102 -11.05 -14.70 15.65
CA ARG A 102 -10.64 -14.43 17.05
C ARG A 102 -9.22 -13.91 17.12
N LEU A 103 -8.88 -12.89 16.34
CA LEU A 103 -7.56 -12.27 16.39
C LEU A 103 -7.43 -11.24 17.49
N ASP A 104 -8.55 -10.76 18.05
CA ASP A 104 -8.54 -9.73 19.10
C ASP A 104 -7.69 -10.16 20.30
N GLU A 105 -7.63 -11.46 20.61
CA GLU A 105 -6.80 -12.04 21.67
C GLU A 105 -5.27 -11.95 21.38
N HIS A 106 -4.91 -11.69 20.14
CA HIS A 106 -3.53 -11.62 19.66
C HIS A 106 -3.09 -10.21 19.27
N ILE A 107 -3.99 -9.21 19.30
CA ILE A 107 -3.66 -7.85 18.89
C ILE A 107 -3.42 -6.98 20.11
N THR A 108 -2.27 -6.30 20.14
CA THR A 108 -1.98 -5.24 21.11
C THR A 108 -2.01 -3.91 20.37
N TYR A 109 -2.98 -3.09 20.73
CA TYR A 109 -3.15 -1.74 20.19
C TYR A 109 -2.33 -0.72 20.97
N GLY A 110 -2.09 0.47 20.37
CA GLY A 110 -1.30 1.53 20.98
C GLY A 110 0.18 1.17 21.14
N ALA A 111 0.63 0.06 20.55
CA ALA A 111 2.01 -0.44 20.64
C ALA A 111 2.82 -0.02 19.41
N ALA A 112 3.50 1.11 19.49
CA ALA A 112 4.38 1.58 18.43
C ALA A 112 5.73 0.86 18.51
N VAL A 113 6.06 0.07 17.49
CA VAL A 113 7.37 -0.56 17.36
C VAL A 113 8.38 0.51 16.92
N GLU A 114 9.41 0.73 17.73
CA GLU A 114 10.45 1.75 17.50
C GLU A 114 11.76 1.13 17.01
N ARG A 115 12.07 -0.09 17.46
CA ARG A 115 13.34 -0.75 17.17
C ARG A 115 13.20 -2.27 17.18
N MET A 116 13.99 -2.93 16.32
CA MET A 116 14.09 -4.39 16.26
C MET A 116 15.55 -4.79 16.07
N ASP A 117 16.14 -5.50 17.04
CA ASP A 117 17.52 -5.95 17.01
C ASP A 117 17.61 -7.48 17.08
N TRP A 118 18.42 -8.04 16.21
CA TRP A 118 18.74 -9.46 16.23
C TRP A 118 19.84 -9.77 17.25
N ASP A 119 19.59 -10.72 18.13
CA ASP A 119 20.56 -11.28 19.06
C ASP A 119 21.06 -12.63 18.52
N ASP A 120 22.31 -12.67 18.02
CA ASP A 120 22.91 -13.87 17.46
C ASP A 120 23.12 -14.98 18.49
N ARG A 121 23.39 -14.63 19.75
CA ARG A 121 23.61 -15.62 20.83
C ARG A 121 22.31 -16.27 21.23
N ALA A 122 21.28 -15.46 21.44
CA ALA A 122 19.96 -15.94 21.82
C ALA A 122 19.15 -16.49 20.61
N ARG A 123 19.57 -16.17 19.38
CA ARG A 123 18.83 -16.43 18.12
C ARG A 123 17.41 -15.92 18.21
N ARG A 124 17.26 -14.66 18.64
CA ARG A 124 15.97 -13.98 18.87
C ARG A 124 16.02 -12.55 18.41
N TRP A 125 14.87 -12.05 18.06
CA TRP A 125 14.60 -10.62 17.88
C TRP A 125 14.23 -10.00 19.22
N ASN A 126 14.85 -8.88 19.57
CA ASN A 126 14.38 -7.96 20.60
C ASN A 126 13.58 -6.86 19.89
N VAL A 127 12.30 -6.76 20.21
CA VAL A 127 11.39 -5.78 19.61
C VAL A 127 10.98 -4.80 20.68
N GLU A 128 11.44 -3.57 20.55
CA GLU A 128 11.15 -2.47 21.49
C GLU A 128 9.92 -1.69 20.97
N THR A 129 8.99 -1.44 21.89
CA THR A 129 7.75 -0.71 21.61
C THR A 129 7.54 0.39 22.64
N VAL A 130 6.86 1.46 22.21
CA VAL A 130 6.28 2.44 23.12
C VAL A 130 4.78 2.15 23.18
N GLN A 131 4.27 1.88 24.38
CA GLN A 131 2.86 1.64 24.65
C GLN A 131 2.45 2.49 25.85
N ASP A 132 1.44 3.34 25.67
CA ASP A 132 0.97 4.29 26.70
C ASP A 132 2.10 5.17 27.30
N GLY A 133 3.11 5.50 26.48
CA GLY A 133 4.29 6.26 26.88
C GLY A 133 5.38 5.46 27.58
N GLU A 134 5.16 4.16 27.82
CA GLU A 134 6.13 3.26 28.44
C GLU A 134 6.87 2.40 27.41
N LEU A 135 8.16 2.19 27.63
CA LEU A 135 8.96 1.25 26.86
C LEU A 135 8.62 -0.18 27.27
N ARG A 136 8.30 -1.03 26.30
CA ARG A 136 8.12 -2.48 26.47
C ARG A 136 8.96 -3.24 25.46
N SER A 137 9.40 -4.44 25.84
CA SER A 137 10.23 -5.28 25.00
C SER A 137 9.58 -6.65 24.81
N TYR A 138 9.59 -7.13 23.56
CA TYR A 138 9.20 -8.49 23.21
C TYR A 138 10.40 -9.26 22.67
N ARG A 139 10.57 -10.51 23.10
CA ARG A 139 11.60 -11.41 22.56
C ARG A 139 10.97 -12.47 21.70
N ALA A 140 11.19 -12.42 20.38
CA ALA A 140 10.53 -13.29 19.41
C ALA A 140 11.54 -14.15 18.62
N ARG A 141 11.11 -15.35 18.21
CA ARG A 141 11.88 -16.21 17.30
C ARG A 141 11.84 -15.68 15.87
N ALA A 142 10.72 -15.11 15.48
CA ALA A 142 10.54 -14.53 14.15
C ALA A 142 9.76 -13.23 14.23
N VAL A 143 10.01 -12.35 13.28
CA VAL A 143 9.28 -11.10 13.10
C VAL A 143 8.71 -11.04 11.68
N VAL A 144 7.44 -10.63 11.56
CA VAL A 144 6.78 -10.34 10.29
C VAL A 144 6.44 -8.85 10.26
N SER A 145 7.15 -8.08 9.45
CA SER A 145 6.80 -6.69 9.21
C SER A 145 5.63 -6.61 8.23
N ALA A 146 4.48 -6.18 8.73
CA ALA A 146 3.26 -5.89 7.99
C ALA A 146 2.87 -4.40 8.10
N ALA A 147 3.87 -3.53 8.30
CA ALA A 147 3.70 -2.10 8.51
C ALA A 147 3.02 -1.38 7.34
N GLY A 148 3.08 -1.97 6.13
CA GLY A 148 2.51 -1.41 4.92
C GLY A 148 3.38 -0.32 4.30
N ALA A 149 3.17 -0.03 3.02
CA ALA A 149 3.97 0.91 2.25
C ALA A 149 3.34 2.33 2.16
N LEU A 150 2.06 2.48 2.52
CA LEU A 150 1.28 3.72 2.34
C LEU A 150 0.78 4.24 3.70
N HIS A 151 1.69 4.52 4.64
CA HIS A 151 1.35 5.02 5.97
C HIS A 151 2.16 6.24 6.42
N LEU A 152 3.33 6.50 5.83
CA LEU A 152 4.12 7.70 6.08
C LEU A 152 3.80 8.76 5.02
N PRO A 153 3.13 9.88 5.36
CA PRO A 153 2.88 10.97 4.43
C PRO A 153 4.17 11.58 3.89
N SER A 154 4.17 11.96 2.62
CA SER A 154 5.26 12.72 2.00
C SER A 154 4.84 14.18 1.87
N TYR A 155 5.49 15.05 2.60
CA TYR A 155 5.31 16.50 2.46
C TYR A 155 6.38 17.05 1.52
N PRO A 156 6.01 17.95 0.59
CA PRO A 156 6.99 18.65 -0.23
C PRO A 156 7.76 19.68 0.62
N ASP A 157 9.02 19.88 0.28
CA ASP A 157 9.83 20.96 0.86
C ASP A 157 9.52 22.27 0.13
N ILE A 158 8.50 22.98 0.61
CA ILE A 158 8.07 24.28 0.09
C ILE A 158 8.46 25.36 1.11
N PRO A 159 9.22 26.38 0.70
CA PRO A 159 9.56 27.49 1.58
C PRO A 159 8.32 28.09 2.25
N GLY A 160 8.42 28.43 3.52
CA GLY A 160 7.36 29.11 4.27
C GLY A 160 6.19 28.22 4.72
N ALA A 161 6.16 26.92 4.38
CA ALA A 161 5.03 26.03 4.69
C ALA A 161 4.65 25.96 6.18
N GLY A 162 5.64 26.08 7.09
CA GLY A 162 5.41 26.13 8.54
C GLY A 162 4.82 27.43 9.07
N GLY A 163 4.78 28.49 8.25
CA GLY A 163 4.23 29.81 8.60
C GLY A 163 2.80 30.05 8.12
N PHE A 164 2.13 29.04 7.55
CA PHE A 164 0.75 29.18 7.09
C PHE A 164 -0.20 29.46 8.25
N GLY A 165 -0.99 30.54 8.14
CA GLY A 165 -1.90 30.99 9.19
C GLY A 165 -3.22 30.21 9.29
N GLY A 166 -3.55 29.42 8.27
CA GLY A 166 -4.75 28.57 8.24
C GLY A 166 -4.51 27.12 8.70
N THR A 167 -5.44 26.24 8.36
CA THR A 167 -5.32 24.83 8.67
C THR A 167 -4.63 24.07 7.54
N ALA A 168 -3.58 23.29 7.84
CA ALA A 168 -2.88 22.49 6.85
C ALA A 168 -2.75 21.01 7.30
N PHE A 169 -3.12 20.08 6.42
CA PHE A 169 -3.00 18.65 6.71
C PHE A 169 -2.77 17.83 5.43
N HIS A 170 -2.25 16.63 5.63
CA HIS A 170 -2.09 15.65 4.54
C HIS A 170 -3.37 14.82 4.37
N SER A 171 -3.71 14.43 3.13
CA SER A 171 -4.90 13.61 2.84
C SER A 171 -4.96 12.31 3.66
N ALA A 172 -3.82 11.69 3.96
CA ALA A 172 -3.73 10.51 4.83
C ALA A 172 -3.93 10.82 6.34
N ARG A 173 -4.02 12.07 6.71
CA ARG A 173 -4.27 12.59 8.07
C ARG A 173 -5.39 13.61 8.03
N TRP A 174 -6.47 13.23 7.31
CA TRP A 174 -7.61 14.12 7.11
C TRP A 174 -8.17 14.62 8.44
N ASP A 175 -8.14 15.94 8.61
CA ASP A 175 -8.73 16.57 9.78
C ASP A 175 -10.26 16.66 9.61
N ARG A 176 -10.97 15.80 10.32
CA ARG A 176 -12.44 15.74 10.28
C ARG A 176 -13.11 16.86 11.06
N SER A 177 -12.38 17.58 11.89
CA SER A 177 -12.88 18.76 12.60
C SER A 177 -12.80 20.02 11.74
N CYS A 178 -12.01 19.99 10.65
CA CYS A 178 -11.87 21.11 9.74
C CYS A 178 -13.09 21.19 8.81
N GLU A 179 -13.93 22.19 9.05
CA GLU A 179 -15.07 22.53 8.18
C GLU A 179 -14.55 23.18 6.89
N LEU A 180 -14.93 22.64 5.74
CA LEU A 180 -14.54 23.15 4.43
C LEU A 180 -15.61 24.02 3.76
N THR A 181 -16.85 23.98 4.27
CA THR A 181 -17.97 24.73 3.72
C THR A 181 -17.69 26.24 3.76
N GLY A 182 -17.78 26.88 2.60
CA GLY A 182 -17.54 28.31 2.47
C GLY A 182 -16.08 28.75 2.59
N LYS A 183 -15.12 27.82 2.67
CA LYS A 183 -13.68 28.11 2.77
C LYS A 183 -13.02 28.17 1.39
N ARG A 184 -11.89 28.88 1.31
CA ARG A 184 -10.93 28.80 0.20
C ARG A 184 -9.99 27.65 0.51
N VAL A 185 -9.99 26.66 -0.35
CA VAL A 185 -9.19 25.43 -0.14
C VAL A 185 -8.13 25.33 -1.22
N ALA A 186 -6.88 25.10 -0.83
CA ALA A 186 -5.78 24.77 -1.73
C ALA A 186 -5.48 23.27 -1.62
N VAL A 187 -5.44 22.58 -2.76
CA VAL A 187 -5.05 21.16 -2.85
C VAL A 187 -3.75 21.06 -3.61
N ILE A 188 -2.69 20.57 -2.96
CA ILE A 188 -1.39 20.39 -3.57
C ILE A 188 -1.23 18.92 -4.00
N GLY A 189 -1.28 18.69 -5.33
CA GLY A 189 -1.16 17.37 -5.94
C GLY A 189 -2.47 16.84 -6.50
N THR A 190 -2.34 15.99 -7.56
CA THR A 190 -3.45 15.44 -8.35
C THR A 190 -3.37 13.91 -8.46
N GLY A 191 -2.82 13.24 -7.42
CA GLY A 191 -2.71 11.79 -7.34
C GLY A 191 -4.01 11.07 -6.98
N ALA A 192 -3.89 9.76 -6.66
CA ALA A 192 -5.03 8.88 -6.41
C ALA A 192 -5.98 9.35 -5.30
N SER A 193 -5.48 10.01 -4.27
CA SER A 193 -6.34 10.59 -3.23
C SER A 193 -7.06 11.85 -3.73
N ALA A 194 -6.33 12.76 -4.39
CA ALA A 194 -6.88 14.02 -4.87
C ALA A 194 -8.06 13.82 -5.82
N ILE A 195 -7.96 12.91 -6.79
CA ILE A 195 -9.04 12.67 -7.76
C ILE A 195 -10.34 12.16 -7.10
N GLN A 196 -10.27 11.66 -5.87
CA GLN A 196 -11.43 11.18 -5.11
C GLN A 196 -12.04 12.28 -4.25
N PHE A 197 -11.23 13.07 -3.52
CA PHE A 197 -11.78 14.09 -2.64
C PHE A 197 -11.99 15.46 -3.29
N VAL A 198 -11.29 15.82 -4.36
CA VAL A 198 -11.47 17.10 -5.07
C VAL A 198 -12.93 17.30 -5.52
N PRO A 199 -13.63 16.30 -6.11
CA PRO A 199 -15.04 16.45 -6.42
C PRO A 199 -15.93 16.75 -5.20
N GLU A 200 -15.63 16.13 -4.06
CA GLU A 200 -16.38 16.32 -2.81
C GLU A 200 -16.13 17.72 -2.21
N VAL A 201 -14.85 18.15 -2.20
CA VAL A 201 -14.47 19.49 -1.72
C VAL A 201 -15.03 20.59 -2.61
N ALA A 202 -15.01 20.40 -3.94
CA ALA A 202 -15.54 21.35 -4.91
C ALA A 202 -17.04 21.65 -4.74
N ARG A 203 -17.81 20.73 -4.11
CA ARG A 203 -19.24 20.95 -3.85
C ARG A 203 -19.52 21.87 -2.68
N GLN A 204 -18.59 22.01 -1.74
CA GLN A 204 -18.80 22.70 -0.48
C GLN A 204 -17.88 23.92 -0.28
N ALA A 205 -16.67 23.93 -0.87
CA ALA A 205 -15.75 25.05 -0.76
C ALA A 205 -16.29 26.29 -1.50
N ALA A 206 -16.04 27.47 -0.94
CA ALA A 206 -16.31 28.72 -1.64
C ALA A 206 -15.42 28.85 -2.87
N HIS A 207 -14.15 28.46 -2.73
CA HIS A 207 -13.18 28.44 -3.82
C HIS A 207 -12.19 27.29 -3.61
N LEU A 208 -11.81 26.59 -4.70
CA LEU A 208 -10.87 25.47 -4.69
C LEU A 208 -9.75 25.70 -5.69
N SER A 209 -8.53 25.84 -5.21
CA SER A 209 -7.31 25.92 -6.01
C SER A 209 -6.63 24.55 -6.05
N VAL A 210 -6.54 23.94 -7.21
CA VAL A 210 -5.91 22.61 -7.42
C VAL A 210 -4.56 22.79 -8.09
N PHE A 211 -3.48 22.53 -7.38
CA PHE A 211 -2.10 22.66 -7.89
C PHE A 211 -1.64 21.36 -8.52
N GLN A 212 -1.37 21.40 -9.82
CA GLN A 212 -0.98 20.26 -10.64
C GLN A 212 0.41 20.43 -11.23
N ARG A 213 1.36 19.63 -10.79
CA ARG A 213 2.70 19.55 -11.43
C ARG A 213 2.68 18.72 -12.72
N THR A 214 1.98 17.58 -12.70
CA THR A 214 1.90 16.65 -13.84
C THR A 214 0.49 16.05 -13.88
N PRO A 215 -0.23 16.13 -15.01
CA PRO A 215 -1.55 15.56 -15.14
C PRO A 215 -1.51 14.02 -15.07
N PRO A 216 -2.40 13.36 -14.34
CA PRO A 216 -2.49 11.90 -14.30
C PRO A 216 -3.32 11.35 -15.47
N TRP A 217 -3.03 10.11 -15.90
CA TRP A 217 -3.94 9.34 -16.73
C TRP A 217 -5.15 8.90 -15.91
N ILE A 218 -6.34 9.34 -16.32
CA ILE A 218 -7.60 9.00 -15.67
C ILE A 218 -8.52 8.27 -16.65
N HIS A 219 -9.05 7.13 -16.21
CA HIS A 219 -10.07 6.36 -16.89
C HIS A 219 -11.42 6.49 -16.19
N PRO A 220 -12.54 6.22 -16.87
CA PRO A 220 -13.83 6.13 -16.21
C PRO A 220 -13.76 5.14 -15.05
N ARG A 221 -14.39 5.47 -13.94
CA ARG A 221 -14.62 4.55 -12.84
C ARG A 221 -15.95 3.83 -13.08
N PRO A 222 -15.93 2.54 -13.46
CA PRO A 222 -17.15 1.78 -13.70
C PRO A 222 -17.74 1.27 -12.37
N ASP A 223 -17.96 2.18 -11.43
CA ASP A 223 -18.56 1.82 -10.16
C ASP A 223 -20.06 1.64 -10.32
N VAL A 224 -20.55 0.54 -9.80
CA VAL A 224 -21.96 0.17 -9.80
C VAL A 224 -22.34 -0.43 -8.47
N ASP A 225 -23.59 -0.17 -8.06
CA ASP A 225 -24.17 -0.83 -6.91
C ASP A 225 -24.31 -2.33 -7.18
N ILE A 226 -23.95 -3.15 -6.21
CA ILE A 226 -24.18 -4.60 -6.26
C ILE A 226 -25.60 -4.87 -5.75
N PRO A 227 -26.56 -5.26 -6.63
CA PRO A 227 -27.96 -5.41 -6.25
C PRO A 227 -28.16 -6.44 -5.13
N GLY A 228 -29.12 -6.19 -4.23
CA GLY A 228 -29.40 -7.09 -3.11
C GLY A 228 -29.70 -8.54 -3.53
N ARG A 229 -30.35 -8.73 -4.69
CA ARG A 229 -30.57 -10.07 -5.29
C ARG A 229 -29.25 -10.80 -5.63
N LEU A 230 -28.24 -10.07 -6.11
CA LEU A 230 -26.94 -10.65 -6.44
C LEU A 230 -26.16 -10.98 -5.16
N ARG A 231 -26.19 -10.10 -4.16
CA ARG A 231 -25.62 -10.37 -2.83
C ARG A 231 -26.28 -11.61 -2.17
N ALA A 232 -27.60 -11.75 -2.29
CA ALA A 232 -28.31 -12.94 -1.81
C ALA A 232 -27.88 -14.21 -2.56
N ALA A 233 -27.64 -14.11 -3.89
CA ALA A 233 -27.11 -15.23 -4.67
C ALA A 233 -25.70 -15.63 -4.22
N PHE A 234 -24.82 -14.66 -3.94
CA PHE A 234 -23.47 -14.94 -3.42
C PHE A 234 -23.49 -15.63 -2.05
N ARG A 235 -24.43 -15.25 -1.18
CA ARG A 235 -24.61 -15.93 0.12
C ARG A 235 -25.11 -17.37 -0.03
N LYS A 236 -26.05 -17.62 -0.96
CA LYS A 236 -26.62 -18.95 -1.20
C LYS A 236 -25.66 -19.87 -1.96
N ALA A 237 -24.88 -19.32 -2.89
CA ALA A 237 -23.97 -20.06 -3.74
C ALA A 237 -22.57 -19.38 -3.78
N PRO A 238 -21.72 -19.56 -2.75
CA PRO A 238 -20.41 -18.90 -2.65
C PRO A 238 -19.48 -19.10 -3.86
N LEU A 239 -19.67 -20.19 -4.63
CA LEU A 239 -18.93 -20.45 -5.86
C LEU A 239 -19.18 -19.37 -6.92
N THR A 240 -20.33 -18.72 -6.94
CA THR A 240 -20.62 -17.61 -7.88
C THR A 240 -19.82 -16.37 -7.55
N ALA A 241 -19.67 -16.05 -6.26
CA ALA A 241 -18.78 -14.96 -5.82
C ALA A 241 -17.31 -15.25 -6.17
N ARG A 242 -16.89 -16.52 -6.03
CA ARG A 242 -15.54 -16.94 -6.43
C ARG A 242 -15.35 -16.84 -7.95
N ALA A 243 -16.29 -17.31 -8.73
CA ALA A 243 -16.23 -17.21 -10.19
C ALA A 243 -16.13 -15.76 -10.67
N LEU A 244 -16.91 -14.84 -10.05
CA LEU A 244 -16.80 -13.41 -10.34
C LEU A 244 -15.41 -12.86 -9.98
N ARG A 245 -14.88 -13.19 -8.80
CA ARG A 245 -13.53 -12.81 -8.38
C ARG A 245 -12.49 -13.28 -9.38
N ASP A 246 -12.55 -14.54 -9.79
CA ASP A 246 -11.57 -15.15 -10.70
C ASP A 246 -11.67 -14.52 -12.10
N ALA A 247 -12.87 -14.22 -12.59
CA ALA A 247 -13.07 -13.50 -13.84
C ALA A 247 -12.48 -12.09 -13.81
N ILE A 248 -12.72 -11.33 -12.73
CA ILE A 248 -12.12 -10.00 -12.50
C ILE A 248 -10.59 -10.12 -12.46
N TYR A 249 -10.06 -11.10 -11.75
CA TYR A 249 -8.62 -11.34 -11.67
C TYR A 249 -8.01 -11.55 -13.05
N LEU A 250 -8.57 -12.46 -13.85
CA LEU A 250 -8.06 -12.76 -15.19
C LEU A 250 -8.11 -11.52 -16.11
N ALA A 251 -9.19 -10.76 -16.07
CA ALA A 251 -9.33 -9.54 -16.85
C ALA A 251 -8.30 -8.46 -16.49
N LEU A 252 -7.99 -8.30 -15.22
CA LEU A 252 -6.97 -7.35 -14.75
C LEU A 252 -5.56 -7.88 -15.02
N GLU A 253 -5.33 -9.17 -14.83
CA GLU A 253 -4.03 -9.82 -15.03
C GLU A 253 -3.57 -9.74 -16.50
N ALA A 254 -4.50 -9.79 -17.46
CA ALA A 254 -4.19 -9.63 -18.87
C ALA A 254 -3.50 -8.30 -19.20
N ARG A 255 -3.73 -7.25 -18.41
CA ARG A 255 -3.08 -5.93 -18.56
C ARG A 255 -1.57 -5.98 -18.27
N ALA A 256 -1.09 -6.98 -17.52
CA ALA A 256 0.33 -7.13 -17.18
C ALA A 256 1.22 -7.16 -18.42
N VAL A 257 0.74 -7.67 -19.55
CA VAL A 257 1.48 -7.72 -20.83
C VAL A 257 1.90 -6.33 -21.28
N GLY A 258 1.01 -5.35 -21.23
CA GLY A 258 1.31 -3.95 -21.57
C GLY A 258 2.30 -3.29 -20.62
N PHE A 259 2.18 -3.58 -19.32
CA PHE A 259 3.08 -2.97 -18.32
C PHE A 259 4.51 -3.52 -18.36
N THR A 260 4.68 -4.82 -18.63
CA THR A 260 5.95 -5.51 -18.37
C THR A 260 6.62 -6.11 -19.58
N VAL A 261 5.87 -6.45 -20.64
CA VAL A 261 6.40 -7.11 -21.84
C VAL A 261 6.61 -6.11 -22.96
N ASN A 262 5.55 -5.38 -23.33
CA ASN A 262 5.61 -4.41 -24.42
C ASN A 262 4.73 -3.18 -24.14
N PRO A 263 5.31 -2.04 -23.74
CA PRO A 263 4.56 -0.80 -23.49
C PRO A 263 3.72 -0.29 -24.65
N LYS A 264 4.04 -0.66 -25.90
CA LYS A 264 3.23 -0.28 -27.07
C LYS A 264 1.83 -0.87 -27.03
N LEU A 265 1.64 -1.99 -26.31
CA LEU A 265 0.32 -2.60 -26.10
C LEU A 265 -0.56 -1.79 -25.14
N MET A 266 -0.04 -0.75 -24.52
CA MET A 266 -0.82 0.20 -23.73
C MET A 266 -1.54 1.25 -24.59
N ALA A 267 -1.24 1.37 -25.88
CA ALA A 267 -1.85 2.37 -26.76
C ALA A 267 -3.39 2.36 -26.78
N PRO A 268 -4.11 1.21 -26.76
CA PRO A 268 -5.57 1.22 -26.65
C PRO A 268 -6.08 1.82 -25.33
N LEU A 269 -5.37 1.59 -24.22
CA LEU A 269 -5.71 2.20 -22.94
C LEU A 269 -5.44 3.70 -22.96
N GLU A 270 -4.34 4.13 -23.57
CA GLU A 270 -4.05 5.54 -23.75
C GLU A 270 -5.13 6.24 -24.58
N ALA A 271 -5.52 5.65 -25.71
CA ALA A 271 -6.60 6.16 -26.54
C ALA A 271 -7.92 6.27 -25.76
N ALA A 272 -8.27 5.26 -24.95
CA ALA A 272 -9.45 5.29 -24.10
C ALA A 272 -9.38 6.43 -23.05
N GLY A 273 -8.23 6.67 -22.44
CA GLY A 273 -8.03 7.80 -21.52
C GLY A 273 -8.20 9.15 -22.22
N ARG A 274 -7.64 9.33 -23.42
CA ARG A 274 -7.81 10.54 -24.24
C ARG A 274 -9.28 10.77 -24.64
N VAL A 275 -9.99 9.71 -25.02
CA VAL A 275 -11.43 9.78 -25.34
C VAL A 275 -12.23 10.16 -24.09
N HIS A 276 -11.92 9.60 -22.92
CA HIS A 276 -12.58 9.98 -21.67
C HIS A 276 -12.36 11.46 -21.34
N LEU A 277 -11.13 11.94 -21.40
CA LEU A 277 -10.79 13.35 -21.20
C LEU A 277 -11.56 14.25 -22.19
N ALA A 278 -11.52 13.93 -23.49
CA ALA A 278 -12.16 14.73 -24.53
C ALA A 278 -13.69 14.78 -24.40
N ARG A 279 -14.32 13.70 -23.90
CA ARG A 279 -15.77 13.66 -23.65
C ARG A 279 -16.19 14.51 -22.46
N GLN A 280 -15.34 14.59 -21.43
CA GLN A 280 -15.67 15.30 -20.20
C GLN A 280 -15.19 16.76 -20.18
N VAL A 281 -14.14 17.11 -20.93
CA VAL A 281 -13.57 18.47 -20.95
C VAL A 281 -13.72 19.05 -22.36
N THR A 282 -14.62 20.01 -22.49
CA THR A 282 -14.92 20.64 -23.80
C THR A 282 -13.96 21.80 -24.10
N ASP A 283 -13.48 22.52 -23.07
CA ASP A 283 -12.50 23.60 -23.22
C ASP A 283 -11.14 23.06 -23.69
N PRO A 284 -10.65 23.48 -24.87
CA PRO A 284 -9.36 23.03 -25.40
C PRO A 284 -8.16 23.41 -24.53
N ALA A 285 -8.20 24.59 -23.89
CA ALA A 285 -7.11 25.08 -23.05
C ALA A 285 -6.99 24.27 -21.77
N LEU A 286 -8.10 23.99 -21.10
CA LEU A 286 -8.13 23.12 -19.94
C LEU A 286 -7.74 21.68 -20.31
N ARG A 287 -8.25 21.19 -21.46
CA ARG A 287 -7.91 19.84 -21.94
C ARG A 287 -6.40 19.68 -22.19
N ALA A 288 -5.74 20.69 -22.75
CA ALA A 288 -4.31 20.66 -22.97
C ALA A 288 -3.54 20.52 -21.64
N ARG A 289 -3.94 21.29 -20.62
CA ARG A 289 -3.32 21.20 -19.26
C ARG A 289 -3.59 19.88 -18.56
N LEU A 290 -4.66 19.15 -18.92
CA LEU A 290 -5.02 17.85 -18.33
C LEU A 290 -4.54 16.66 -19.16
N THR A 291 -3.87 16.88 -20.30
CA THR A 291 -3.35 15.82 -21.15
C THR A 291 -1.94 15.41 -20.70
N PRO A 292 -1.73 14.15 -20.24
CA PRO A 292 -0.40 13.67 -19.89
C PRO A 292 0.51 13.56 -21.11
N ASP A 293 1.80 13.86 -20.93
CA ASP A 293 2.87 13.82 -21.92
C ASP A 293 3.76 12.56 -21.83
N TYR A 294 3.44 11.66 -20.89
CA TYR A 294 4.15 10.42 -20.64
C TYR A 294 3.30 9.18 -21.00
N THR A 295 3.97 8.04 -21.25
CA THR A 295 3.30 6.78 -21.60
C THR A 295 2.38 6.32 -20.46
N ILE A 296 1.14 5.98 -20.79
CA ILE A 296 0.16 5.46 -19.82
C ILE A 296 0.73 4.23 -19.10
N GLY A 297 0.51 4.16 -17.78
CA GLY A 297 1.03 3.09 -16.93
C GLY A 297 2.40 3.39 -16.32
N CYS A 298 3.14 4.42 -16.80
CA CYS A 298 4.37 4.88 -16.17
C CYS A 298 4.13 5.32 -14.71
N LYS A 299 3.04 6.06 -14.48
CA LYS A 299 2.42 6.29 -13.17
C LYS A 299 1.15 5.43 -13.07
N ARG A 300 0.60 5.28 -11.86
CA ARG A 300 -0.66 4.57 -11.66
C ARG A 300 -1.76 5.17 -12.52
N ILE A 301 -2.49 4.33 -13.27
CA ILE A 301 -3.69 4.74 -13.99
C ILE A 301 -4.80 4.93 -12.96
N LEU A 302 -5.39 6.11 -12.91
CA LEU A 302 -6.41 6.47 -11.94
C LEU A 302 -7.81 6.25 -12.49
N LEU A 303 -8.79 6.07 -11.61
CA LEU A 303 -10.19 5.85 -11.98
C LEU A 303 -11.07 6.95 -11.36
N SER A 304 -11.68 7.78 -12.19
CA SER A 304 -12.69 8.76 -11.76
C SER A 304 -13.62 9.13 -12.89
N SER A 305 -14.90 9.28 -12.58
CA SER A 305 -15.92 9.84 -13.48
C SER A 305 -16.29 11.28 -13.12
N ASP A 306 -15.87 11.76 -11.95
CA ASP A 306 -16.31 13.04 -11.39
C ASP A 306 -15.21 14.11 -11.34
N TYR A 307 -13.94 13.71 -11.46
CA TYR A 307 -12.81 14.64 -11.30
C TYR A 307 -12.76 15.71 -12.39
N TYR A 308 -12.87 15.34 -13.67
CA TYR A 308 -12.87 16.30 -14.76
C TYR A 308 -14.08 17.25 -14.72
N PRO A 309 -15.31 16.79 -14.44
CA PRO A 309 -16.44 17.69 -14.20
C PRO A 309 -16.22 18.64 -13.01
N ALA A 310 -15.58 18.19 -11.93
CA ALA A 310 -15.29 19.04 -10.79
C ALA A 310 -14.35 20.19 -11.13
N LEU A 311 -13.33 19.95 -11.97
CA LEU A 311 -12.40 21.00 -12.42
C LEU A 311 -13.02 22.07 -13.33
N GLN A 312 -14.21 21.84 -13.85
CA GLN A 312 -14.94 22.81 -14.70
C GLN A 312 -16.00 23.61 -13.92
N ARG A 313 -16.07 23.44 -12.61
CA ARG A 313 -16.97 24.23 -11.77
C ARG A 313 -16.45 25.68 -11.67
N PRO A 314 -17.34 26.68 -11.60
CA PRO A 314 -16.95 28.09 -11.56
C PRO A 314 -16.14 28.49 -10.29
N ASN A 315 -16.18 27.66 -9.26
CA ASN A 315 -15.45 27.87 -8.02
C ASN A 315 -14.14 27.04 -7.94
N VAL A 316 -13.66 26.47 -9.07
CA VAL A 316 -12.45 25.63 -9.09
C VAL A 316 -11.45 26.14 -10.12
N ASP A 317 -10.23 26.39 -9.67
CA ASP A 317 -9.10 26.74 -10.52
C ASP A 317 -8.06 25.61 -10.54
N LEU A 318 -7.65 25.22 -11.75
CA LEU A 318 -6.50 24.34 -11.97
C LEU A 318 -5.25 25.21 -12.18
N ILE A 319 -4.27 25.10 -11.31
CA ILE A 319 -3.02 25.86 -11.33
C ILE A 319 -1.89 24.92 -11.71
N THR A 320 -1.15 25.26 -12.75
CA THR A 320 -0.04 24.46 -13.30
C THR A 320 1.32 25.11 -13.12
N ASP A 321 1.33 26.33 -12.61
CA ASP A 321 2.57 27.05 -12.27
C ASP A 321 3.24 26.42 -11.05
N ASP A 322 4.57 26.46 -11.02
CA ASP A 322 5.33 25.95 -9.90
C ASP A 322 5.07 26.77 -8.64
N ILE A 323 4.87 26.09 -7.52
CA ILE A 323 4.74 26.72 -6.20
C ILE A 323 6.13 27.19 -5.78
N THR A 324 6.25 28.48 -5.47
CA THR A 324 7.51 29.09 -5.02
C THR A 324 7.61 29.13 -3.49
N GLU A 325 6.48 29.42 -2.81
CA GLU A 325 6.41 29.46 -1.36
C GLU A 325 4.97 29.32 -0.84
N ILE A 326 4.84 29.09 0.45
CA ILE A 326 3.58 29.21 1.19
C ILE A 326 3.75 30.37 2.17
N THR A 327 2.82 31.33 2.11
CA THR A 327 2.76 32.47 3.03
C THR A 327 1.77 32.20 4.17
N GLU A 328 1.66 33.16 5.10
CA GLU A 328 0.60 33.13 6.11
C GLU A 328 -0.81 33.05 5.49
N ARG A 329 -1.00 33.62 4.27
CA ARG A 329 -2.31 33.79 3.63
C ARG A 329 -2.64 32.79 2.55
N GLY A 330 -1.68 32.02 2.04
CA GLY A 330 -1.95 31.08 0.95
C GLY A 330 -0.70 30.55 0.24
N VAL A 331 -0.89 30.10 -1.00
CA VAL A 331 0.13 29.48 -1.84
C VAL A 331 0.56 30.47 -2.93
N VAL A 332 1.85 30.68 -3.12
CA VAL A 332 2.42 31.60 -4.11
C VAL A 332 2.99 30.83 -5.30
N THR A 333 2.70 31.30 -6.49
CA THR A 333 3.28 30.84 -7.76
C THR A 333 3.84 32.02 -8.55
N GLY A 334 4.44 31.76 -9.71
CA GLY A 334 4.88 32.83 -10.62
C GLY A 334 3.74 33.76 -11.10
N ALA A 335 2.49 33.28 -11.06
CA ALA A 335 1.30 34.07 -11.42
C ALA A 335 0.76 34.95 -10.28
N GLY A 336 1.26 34.76 -9.05
CA GLY A 336 0.83 35.50 -7.86
C GLY A 336 0.43 34.62 -6.67
N GLU A 337 -0.16 35.28 -5.64
CA GLU A 337 -0.64 34.58 -4.44
C GLU A 337 -2.07 34.06 -4.63
N HIS A 338 -2.29 32.81 -4.27
CA HIS A 338 -3.58 32.12 -4.23
C HIS A 338 -4.03 32.02 -2.78
N PRO A 339 -4.94 32.88 -2.32
CA PRO A 339 -5.38 32.91 -0.93
C PRO A 339 -6.08 31.60 -0.53
N ALA A 340 -5.76 31.07 0.64
CA ALA A 340 -6.34 29.85 1.17
C ALA A 340 -6.62 29.97 2.67
N ASP A 341 -7.69 29.35 3.14
CA ASP A 341 -8.01 29.14 4.55
C ASP A 341 -7.59 27.74 5.01
N VAL A 342 -7.50 26.80 4.03
CA VAL A 342 -7.12 25.42 4.27
C VAL A 342 -6.19 24.93 3.16
N ILE A 343 -5.09 24.25 3.52
CA ILE A 343 -4.19 23.56 2.59
C ILE A 343 -4.28 22.07 2.82
N VAL A 344 -4.61 21.31 1.76
CA VAL A 344 -4.63 19.84 1.77
C VAL A 344 -3.48 19.31 0.91
N TYR A 345 -2.51 18.63 1.54
CA TYR A 345 -1.43 17.98 0.83
C TYR A 345 -1.89 16.61 0.32
N ALA A 346 -1.95 16.44 -0.98
CA ALA A 346 -2.21 15.17 -1.68
C ALA A 346 -0.93 14.66 -2.39
N THR A 347 0.18 14.76 -1.69
CA THR A 347 1.55 14.64 -2.21
C THR A 347 2.13 13.23 -2.07
N GLY A 348 1.30 12.26 -1.66
CA GLY A 348 1.64 10.84 -1.63
C GLY A 348 2.39 10.39 -0.37
N PHE A 349 3.17 9.31 -0.49
CA PHE A 349 3.75 8.60 0.65
C PHE A 349 5.23 8.32 0.43
N LYS A 350 5.97 8.21 1.54
CA LYS A 350 7.36 7.74 1.59
C LYS A 350 7.36 6.22 1.65
N VAL A 351 7.29 5.57 0.49
CA VAL A 351 7.01 4.12 0.38
C VAL A 351 8.14 3.25 0.88
N ILE A 352 9.38 3.57 0.51
CA ILE A 352 10.56 2.77 0.90
C ILE A 352 10.89 3.02 2.35
N GLU A 353 10.85 4.26 2.80
CA GLU A 353 11.06 4.64 4.20
C GLU A 353 10.00 4.00 5.12
N SER A 354 8.79 3.78 4.63
CA SER A 354 7.75 3.07 5.40
C SER A 354 8.18 1.67 5.82
N VAL A 355 8.98 0.97 5.01
CA VAL A 355 9.49 -0.37 5.33
C VAL A 355 10.69 -0.30 6.28
N THR A 356 11.49 0.76 6.21
CA THR A 356 12.74 0.91 6.96
C THR A 356 12.61 1.76 8.23
N SER A 357 11.46 2.40 8.45
CA SER A 357 11.20 3.28 9.61
C SER A 357 11.24 2.59 10.98
N LEU A 358 11.27 1.26 11.00
CA LEU A 358 11.23 0.47 12.23
C LEU A 358 12.61 0.26 12.89
N ASN A 359 13.67 0.95 12.45
CA ASN A 359 15.03 0.83 12.99
C ASN A 359 15.48 -0.63 13.17
N VAL A 360 15.52 -1.38 12.07
CA VAL A 360 15.85 -2.81 12.10
C VAL A 360 17.34 -3.04 12.01
N ALA A 361 17.92 -3.76 12.99
CA ALA A 361 19.31 -4.22 12.97
C ALA A 361 19.36 -5.75 12.96
N GLY A 362 19.96 -6.32 11.92
CA GLY A 362 20.21 -7.74 11.74
C GLY A 362 21.55 -8.20 12.34
N ARG A 363 22.15 -9.25 11.73
CA ARG A 363 23.47 -9.76 12.12
C ARG A 363 24.51 -8.66 12.09
N ASP A 364 25.45 -8.71 13.04
CA ASP A 364 26.56 -7.79 13.16
C ASP A 364 26.14 -6.29 13.13
N GLY A 365 24.91 -6.01 13.59
CA GLY A 365 24.35 -4.66 13.62
C GLY A 365 23.99 -4.09 12.23
N ARG A 366 23.90 -4.92 11.19
CA ARG A 366 23.53 -4.52 9.82
C ARG A 366 22.17 -3.83 9.82
N LYS A 367 22.12 -2.59 9.33
CA LYS A 367 20.89 -1.81 9.27
C LYS A 367 20.08 -2.14 8.02
N LEU A 368 18.75 -2.16 8.16
CA LEU A 368 17.83 -2.20 7.02
C LEU A 368 17.62 -0.76 6.54
N ALA A 369 18.45 -0.32 5.59
CA ALA A 369 18.47 1.07 5.13
C ALA A 369 17.72 1.23 3.78
N PRO A 370 17.01 2.37 3.58
CA PRO A 370 16.24 2.62 2.35
C PRO A 370 17.07 2.49 1.07
N GLU A 371 18.30 3.01 1.09
CA GLU A 371 19.18 3.11 -0.08
C GLU A 371 19.68 1.74 -0.57
N THR A 372 19.77 0.78 0.35
CA THR A 372 20.27 -0.57 0.09
C THR A 372 19.20 -1.65 0.18
N LEU A 373 17.94 -1.25 0.34
CA LEU A 373 16.85 -2.19 0.55
C LEU A 373 16.62 -3.07 -0.67
N GLU A 374 17.06 -4.32 -0.55
CA GLU A 374 16.78 -5.41 -1.47
C GLU A 374 16.26 -6.61 -0.71
N ALA A 375 15.30 -7.31 -1.27
CA ALA A 375 14.76 -8.51 -0.65
C ALA A 375 14.64 -9.65 -1.66
N TYR A 376 14.86 -10.87 -1.19
CA TYR A 376 14.55 -12.06 -1.96
C TYR A 376 13.05 -12.27 -1.98
N ARG A 377 12.47 -12.21 -3.18
CA ARG A 377 11.00 -12.30 -3.43
C ARG A 377 10.18 -11.24 -2.67
N GLY A 378 10.81 -10.13 -2.27
CA GLY A 378 10.16 -9.10 -1.48
C GLY A 378 9.77 -9.55 -0.07
N VAL A 379 10.29 -10.67 0.43
CA VAL A 379 9.89 -11.28 1.72
C VAL A 379 11.04 -11.43 2.68
N THR A 380 12.21 -11.90 2.25
CA THR A 380 13.36 -12.16 3.13
C THR A 380 14.57 -11.36 2.72
N VAL A 381 15.41 -10.98 3.69
CA VAL A 381 16.61 -10.16 3.47
C VAL A 381 17.83 -10.89 4.04
N ALA A 382 18.93 -10.93 3.27
CA ALA A 382 20.20 -11.51 3.73
C ALA A 382 20.80 -10.66 4.86
N GLY A 383 21.27 -11.31 5.90
CA GLY A 383 21.74 -10.65 7.13
C GLY A 383 20.63 -10.41 8.17
N PHE A 384 19.40 -10.86 7.90
CA PHE A 384 18.26 -10.67 8.80
C PHE A 384 17.54 -12.02 9.03
N PRO A 385 18.06 -12.88 9.90
CA PRO A 385 17.47 -14.19 10.17
C PRO A 385 16.03 -14.06 10.70
N ASN A 386 15.14 -14.93 10.25
CA ASN A 386 13.73 -14.99 10.69
C ASN A 386 12.95 -13.67 10.58
N LEU A 387 13.44 -12.68 9.81
CA LEU A 387 12.70 -11.48 9.45
C LEU A 387 11.97 -11.69 8.12
N PHE A 388 10.69 -11.37 8.11
CA PHE A 388 9.84 -11.48 6.93
C PHE A 388 9.14 -10.14 6.66
N LEU A 389 9.09 -9.72 5.41
CA LEU A 389 8.42 -8.50 4.96
C LEU A 389 7.13 -8.87 4.19
N LEU A 390 6.03 -8.20 4.50
CA LEU A 390 4.83 -8.18 3.68
C LEU A 390 4.73 -6.83 2.97
N LEU A 391 4.48 -6.85 1.67
CA LEU A 391 4.63 -5.71 0.76
C LEU A 391 6.03 -5.10 0.82
N GLY A 392 7.05 -5.96 0.92
CA GLY A 392 8.44 -5.54 0.84
C GLY A 392 8.83 -5.08 -0.57
N PRO A 393 10.13 -4.81 -0.82
CA PRO A 393 10.62 -4.27 -2.09
C PRO A 393 10.18 -5.09 -3.30
N ASN A 394 9.87 -4.40 -4.39
CA ASN A 394 9.49 -5.00 -5.68
C ASN A 394 8.29 -5.96 -5.62
N THR A 395 7.29 -5.61 -4.83
CA THR A 395 6.03 -6.37 -4.72
C THR A 395 4.78 -5.55 -5.05
N GLY A 396 4.93 -4.25 -5.28
CA GLY A 396 3.88 -3.40 -5.81
C GLY A 396 3.50 -3.81 -7.25
N GLN A 397 2.26 -3.59 -7.64
CA GLN A 397 1.76 -3.86 -8.99
C GLN A 397 0.85 -2.74 -9.47
N GLY A 398 0.79 -2.56 -10.80
CA GLY A 398 -0.02 -1.53 -11.43
C GLY A 398 -1.40 -2.00 -11.92
N HIS A 399 -1.72 -3.29 -11.85
CA HIS A 399 -2.82 -3.88 -12.63
C HIS A 399 -3.79 -4.77 -11.84
N THR A 400 -3.43 -5.27 -10.65
CA THR A 400 -4.29 -6.15 -9.85
C THR A 400 -4.30 -5.79 -8.37
N SER A 401 -4.60 -6.71 -7.47
CA SER A 401 -4.82 -6.47 -6.03
C SER A 401 -3.56 -6.67 -5.19
N ALA A 402 -3.23 -5.70 -4.33
CA ALA A 402 -2.19 -5.84 -3.31
C ALA A 402 -2.48 -7.01 -2.35
N VAL A 403 -3.74 -7.34 -2.10
CA VAL A 403 -4.13 -8.47 -1.24
C VAL A 403 -3.65 -9.80 -1.82
N PHE A 404 -3.67 -9.97 -3.16
CA PHE A 404 -3.12 -11.15 -3.82
C PHE A 404 -1.61 -11.31 -3.56
N MET A 405 -0.87 -10.20 -3.59
CA MET A 405 0.57 -10.20 -3.30
C MET A 405 0.83 -10.53 -1.83
N ILE A 406 0.06 -9.96 -0.91
CA ILE A 406 0.11 -10.25 0.52
C ILE A 406 -0.12 -11.74 0.79
N GLU A 407 -1.18 -12.33 0.22
CA GLU A 407 -1.48 -13.76 0.38
C GLU A 407 -0.35 -14.65 -0.15
N SER A 408 0.25 -14.27 -1.29
CA SER A 408 1.39 -14.98 -1.87
C SER A 408 2.62 -14.95 -0.95
N GLN A 409 2.87 -13.80 -0.30
CA GLN A 409 3.97 -13.62 0.65
C GLN A 409 3.71 -14.37 1.96
N ILE A 410 2.48 -14.35 2.47
CA ILE A 410 2.07 -15.15 3.64
C ILE A 410 2.36 -16.64 3.40
N GLN A 411 2.05 -17.16 2.21
CA GLN A 411 2.39 -18.55 1.88
C GLN A 411 3.91 -18.80 1.90
N HIS A 412 4.71 -17.83 1.49
CA HIS A 412 6.16 -17.93 1.57
C HIS A 412 6.66 -17.97 3.01
N VAL A 413 6.16 -17.07 3.87
CA VAL A 413 6.47 -17.05 5.31
C VAL A 413 6.12 -18.40 5.94
N LEU A 414 4.90 -18.91 5.72
CA LEU A 414 4.50 -20.24 6.22
C LEU A 414 5.39 -21.37 5.70
N SER A 415 5.88 -21.26 4.45
CA SER A 415 6.82 -22.25 3.91
C SER A 415 8.18 -22.20 4.60
N CYS A 416 8.69 -21.02 4.95
CA CYS A 416 9.90 -20.84 5.74
C CYS A 416 9.74 -21.42 7.16
N LEU A 417 8.62 -21.13 7.82
CA LEU A 417 8.31 -21.67 9.15
C LEU A 417 8.21 -23.21 9.13
N ARG A 418 7.67 -23.81 8.05
CA ARG A 418 7.66 -25.29 7.89
C ARG A 418 9.07 -25.86 7.72
N ILE A 419 9.98 -25.16 7.03
CA ILE A 419 11.39 -25.58 6.92
C ILE A 419 12.02 -25.57 8.32
N LEU A 420 11.87 -24.49 9.09
CA LEU A 420 12.36 -24.43 10.47
C LEU A 420 11.84 -25.58 11.33
N ALA A 421 10.54 -25.87 11.25
CA ALA A 421 9.93 -26.94 12.03
C ALA A 421 10.42 -28.34 11.60
N ARG A 422 10.52 -28.59 10.28
CA ARG A 422 10.96 -29.86 9.73
C ARG A 422 12.43 -30.15 10.06
N ASP A 423 13.30 -29.14 9.88
CA ASP A 423 14.75 -29.24 10.06
C ASP A 423 15.15 -29.07 11.55
N LYS A 424 14.18 -28.85 12.44
CA LYS A 424 14.37 -28.55 13.87
C LYS A 424 15.37 -27.40 14.10
N ALA A 425 15.33 -26.42 13.22
CA ALA A 425 16.27 -25.32 13.19
C ALA A 425 15.73 -24.10 13.93
N ASP A 426 16.64 -23.26 14.41
CA ASP A 426 16.32 -22.00 15.11
C ASP A 426 16.24 -20.83 14.15
N THR A 427 17.06 -20.84 13.07
CA THR A 427 17.14 -19.72 12.15
C THR A 427 17.01 -20.15 10.70
N ILE A 428 16.37 -19.32 9.90
CA ILE A 428 16.32 -19.37 8.47
C ILE A 428 16.65 -17.99 7.90
N GLU A 429 17.61 -17.94 6.99
CA GLU A 429 18.08 -16.70 6.39
C GLU A 429 18.36 -16.94 4.91
N VAL A 430 17.89 -16.06 4.03
CA VAL A 430 18.23 -16.16 2.61
C VAL A 430 19.72 -15.92 2.39
N SER A 431 20.37 -16.73 1.54
CA SER A 431 21.78 -16.51 1.21
C SER A 431 21.94 -15.25 0.35
N GLU A 432 23.03 -14.49 0.55
CA GLU A 432 23.34 -13.31 -0.27
C GLU A 432 23.40 -13.64 -1.76
N ALA A 433 23.94 -14.82 -2.11
CA ALA A 433 24.02 -15.26 -3.49
C ALA A 433 22.63 -15.48 -4.13
N ALA A 434 21.66 -16.04 -3.37
CA ALA A 434 20.30 -16.21 -3.85
C ALA A 434 19.58 -14.88 -3.98
N GLN A 435 19.74 -13.98 -3.01
CA GLN A 435 19.17 -12.63 -3.07
C GLN A 435 19.72 -11.85 -4.25
N ARG A 436 21.03 -11.81 -4.47
CA ARG A 436 21.66 -11.13 -5.62
C ARG A 436 21.13 -11.67 -6.94
N ARG A 437 21.22 -12.98 -7.17
CA ARG A 437 20.72 -13.59 -8.42
C ARG A 437 19.28 -13.21 -8.70
N TYR A 438 18.44 -13.20 -7.68
CA TYR A 438 17.03 -12.81 -7.82
C TYR A 438 16.89 -11.36 -8.23
N ASN A 439 17.54 -10.43 -7.51
CA ASN A 439 17.42 -8.99 -7.77
C ASN A 439 18.03 -8.58 -9.11
N ASP A 440 19.16 -9.17 -9.53
CA ASP A 440 19.74 -8.95 -10.86
C ASP A 440 18.77 -9.34 -11.98
N ALA A 441 18.13 -10.51 -11.84
CA ALA A 441 17.14 -10.96 -12.81
C ALA A 441 15.90 -10.06 -12.83
N LEU A 442 15.45 -9.61 -11.65
CA LEU A 442 14.33 -8.70 -11.49
C LEU A 442 14.60 -7.34 -12.14
N GLN A 443 15.76 -6.74 -11.86
CA GLN A 443 16.13 -5.43 -12.40
C GLN A 443 16.31 -5.48 -13.94
N ARG A 444 16.81 -6.60 -14.50
CA ARG A 444 16.83 -6.78 -15.97
C ARG A 444 15.43 -6.72 -16.59
N ARG A 445 14.39 -7.24 -15.90
CA ARG A 445 13.00 -7.17 -16.37
C ARG A 445 12.44 -5.76 -16.21
N LEU A 446 12.68 -5.11 -15.06
CA LEU A 446 12.22 -3.75 -14.77
C LEU A 446 12.73 -2.72 -15.78
N ARG A 447 13.98 -2.85 -16.25
CA ARG A 447 14.51 -1.97 -17.30
C ARG A 447 13.72 -2.00 -18.62
N ARG A 448 12.92 -3.02 -18.86
CA ARG A 448 12.06 -3.15 -20.06
C ARG A 448 10.64 -2.69 -19.83
N ALA A 449 10.22 -2.56 -18.58
CA ALA A 449 8.87 -2.20 -18.20
C ALA A 449 8.57 -0.72 -18.47
N VAL A 450 7.28 -0.39 -18.60
CA VAL A 450 6.81 0.98 -18.83
C VAL A 450 7.27 1.94 -17.72
N TRP A 451 7.42 1.47 -16.50
CA TRP A 451 7.84 2.27 -15.35
C TRP A 451 9.27 2.85 -15.46
N SER A 452 10.13 2.21 -16.26
CA SER A 452 11.50 2.68 -16.52
C SER A 452 11.66 3.33 -17.88
N LYS A 453 10.69 3.15 -18.80
CA LYS A 453 10.77 3.64 -20.19
C LYS A 453 9.67 4.65 -20.54
N GLY A 454 8.73 4.86 -19.69
CA GLY A 454 7.52 5.62 -19.99
C GLY A 454 7.70 7.15 -19.97
N GLY A 455 8.88 7.67 -19.63
CA GLY A 455 9.19 9.10 -19.66
C GLY A 455 8.57 9.92 -18.53
N CYS A 456 8.22 9.29 -17.38
CA CYS A 456 7.66 9.99 -16.24
C CYS A 456 8.62 9.98 -15.04
N ASP A 457 8.59 11.04 -14.26
CA ASP A 457 9.12 11.06 -12.90
C ASP A 457 8.07 10.43 -11.94
N SER A 458 8.44 9.35 -11.26
CA SER A 458 7.53 8.56 -10.43
C SER A 458 8.22 8.09 -9.15
N TRP A 459 7.48 8.08 -8.03
CA TRP A 459 7.93 7.52 -6.75
C TRP A 459 8.25 6.02 -6.80
N TYR A 460 8.05 5.37 -7.94
CA TYR A 460 8.46 3.99 -8.17
C TYR A 460 9.99 3.84 -8.29
N LEU A 461 10.69 4.93 -8.64
CA LEU A 461 12.12 4.97 -8.82
C LEU A 461 12.77 5.68 -7.63
N ASP A 462 13.93 5.17 -7.19
CA ASP A 462 14.78 5.88 -6.24
C ASP A 462 15.58 7.00 -6.95
N ALA A 463 16.35 7.77 -6.17
CA ALA A 463 17.17 8.87 -6.70
C ALA A 463 18.22 8.42 -7.75
N ALA A 464 18.59 7.14 -7.78
CA ALA A 464 19.48 6.54 -8.77
C ALA A 464 18.72 5.99 -10.00
N GLY A 465 17.37 6.18 -10.08
CA GLY A 465 16.55 5.67 -11.16
C GLY A 465 16.27 4.15 -11.09
N VAL A 466 16.55 3.51 -9.96
CA VAL A 466 16.30 2.08 -9.76
C VAL A 466 14.88 1.86 -9.24
N ASN A 467 14.14 0.98 -9.89
CA ASN A 467 12.80 0.62 -9.42
C ASN A 467 12.87 -0.41 -8.28
N ARG A 468 12.61 0.06 -7.05
CA ARG A 468 12.57 -0.79 -5.85
C ARG A 468 11.16 -1.12 -5.39
N THR A 469 10.15 -0.71 -6.14
CA THR A 469 8.75 -0.76 -5.70
C THR A 469 7.96 -1.85 -6.38
N LEU A 470 8.08 -1.98 -7.71
CA LEU A 470 7.14 -2.73 -8.52
C LEU A 470 7.65 -4.12 -8.93
N TRP A 471 6.71 -5.07 -9.03
CA TRP A 471 6.92 -6.40 -9.58
C TRP A 471 6.75 -6.39 -11.11
N PRO A 472 7.79 -6.81 -11.89
CA PRO A 472 7.74 -6.77 -13.35
C PRO A 472 7.22 -8.06 -13.96
N GLY A 473 6.00 -8.44 -13.69
CA GLY A 473 5.43 -9.67 -14.25
C GLY A 473 3.99 -9.92 -13.86
N PHE A 474 3.50 -11.06 -14.29
CA PHE A 474 2.20 -11.56 -13.87
C PHE A 474 2.17 -11.90 -12.39
N THR A 475 1.06 -11.65 -11.72
CA THR A 475 0.97 -11.95 -10.28
C THR A 475 0.83 -13.45 -10.02
N PHE A 476 0.27 -14.24 -10.95
CA PHE A 476 0.30 -15.71 -10.84
C PHE A 476 1.73 -16.26 -10.93
N GLU A 477 2.63 -15.63 -11.70
CA GLU A 477 4.06 -15.99 -11.72
C GLU A 477 4.70 -15.75 -10.34
N TYR A 478 4.37 -14.58 -9.74
CA TYR A 478 4.82 -14.26 -8.39
C TYR A 478 4.33 -15.30 -7.38
N TRP A 479 3.04 -15.62 -7.39
CA TRP A 479 2.45 -16.65 -6.54
C TRP A 479 3.14 -18.01 -6.74
N ALA A 480 3.34 -18.45 -7.99
CA ALA A 480 4.00 -19.73 -8.29
C ALA A 480 5.42 -19.80 -7.73
N ARG A 481 6.15 -18.66 -7.75
CA ARG A 481 7.52 -18.54 -7.22
C ARG A 481 7.55 -18.46 -5.70
N THR A 482 6.54 -17.85 -5.06
CA THR A 482 6.53 -17.59 -3.61
C THR A 482 5.87 -18.69 -2.80
N ARG A 483 4.90 -19.42 -3.33
CA ARG A 483 4.14 -20.46 -2.59
C ARG A 483 4.98 -21.50 -1.87
N ARG A 484 6.25 -21.71 -2.27
CA ARG A 484 7.20 -22.61 -1.63
C ARG A 484 8.58 -21.96 -1.55
N ALA A 485 9.12 -21.85 -0.34
CA ALA A 485 10.53 -21.51 -0.13
C ALA A 485 11.41 -22.68 -0.60
N ARG A 486 12.45 -22.36 -1.37
CA ARG A 486 13.42 -23.35 -1.83
C ARG A 486 14.49 -23.49 -0.76
N ARG A 487 14.59 -24.67 -0.10
CA ARG A 487 15.54 -24.91 0.99
C ARG A 487 16.99 -24.55 0.62
N ALA A 488 17.37 -24.78 -0.64
CA ALA A 488 18.72 -24.50 -1.14
C ALA A 488 19.07 -23.00 -1.24
N ASP A 489 18.07 -22.11 -1.22
CA ASP A 489 18.29 -20.65 -1.25
C ASP A 489 18.53 -20.07 0.16
N TYR A 490 18.40 -20.90 1.21
CA TYR A 490 18.46 -20.48 2.61
C TYR A 490 19.55 -21.18 3.39
N ALA A 491 20.28 -20.40 4.19
CA ALA A 491 21.02 -20.90 5.34
C ALA A 491 20.02 -21.22 6.46
N VAL A 492 20.04 -22.44 6.95
CA VAL A 492 19.15 -22.91 8.01
C VAL A 492 20.02 -23.55 9.08
N THR A 493 20.03 -22.96 10.29
CA THR A 493 20.90 -23.40 11.38
C THR A 493 20.07 -23.77 12.61
N GLY A 494 20.40 -24.89 13.23
CA GLY A 494 19.88 -25.37 14.49
C GLY A 494 20.94 -25.32 15.59
N SER A 495 20.51 -25.53 16.84
CA SER A 495 21.41 -25.74 17.99
C SER A 495 22.06 -27.12 17.93
#